data_85b609a08787cb4224d2c85b2de4ea2e
#
_entry.id   85b609a08787cb4224d2c85b2de4ea2e
#
_cell.length_a   1.000
_cell.length_b   1.000
_cell.length_c   1.000
_cell.angle_alpha   90.00
_cell.angle_beta   90.00
_cell.angle_gamma   90.00
#
_symmetry.space_group_name_H-M   'P 1'
#
loop_
_entity.id
_entity.type
_entity.pdbx_description
1 polymer ?
#
loop_
_entity_poly.entity_id
_entity_poly.type
_entity_poly.pdbx_seq_one_letter_code
_entity_poly.pdbx_strand_id
1 'polypeptide(L)'
;MAAPSAAPDDLRLALRAATLYYLDGLTQAEIASRLGVSRPTAGRLIARAKAKGLVRIEVVVPPDMRDNLHADEERELEQRFGLTEAVVAGSGIDVGAPGRPAAYASVGRAAAALLMRRLVATDVMGFTWGPETVAVATALSPGVASCRAVVQLDGAMSTAAYQTGAEFILGRCADVLRAETIRLPAPLYADPSTVASMRSDSVISRTLEAGRHANVMIFGIGAASTAGTLFEGSYLDTRMLDELVSLGAVGEIGGRFFDADGEPVNTELAQRAVSVPLEDVKACQKTILIASGVAKHHATLAALRGKLARLLVCDIDCARWLLAQR
;
A
#
# COMPACT_ATOMS: atom_id res chain seq x y z
N MET A 1 18.54 -14.09 -41.45
CA MET A 1 19.12 -15.35 -40.96
C MET A 1 18.13 -15.98 -40.01
N ALA A 2 17.52 -17.10 -40.41
CA ALA A 2 16.60 -17.85 -39.53
C ALA A 2 17.42 -18.55 -38.43
N ALA A 3 16.95 -18.46 -37.20
CA ALA A 3 17.54 -19.18 -36.07
C ALA A 3 17.51 -20.70 -36.32
N PRO A 4 18.54 -21.45 -35.93
CA PRO A 4 18.58 -22.90 -36.20
C PRO A 4 17.42 -23.58 -35.48
N SER A 5 16.62 -24.36 -36.23
CA SER A 5 15.58 -25.22 -35.70
C SER A 5 16.19 -26.18 -34.71
N ALA A 6 15.68 -26.15 -33.46
CA ALA A 6 16.13 -27.07 -32.42
C ALA A 6 15.90 -28.52 -32.85
N ALA A 7 16.90 -29.38 -32.69
CA ALA A 7 16.81 -30.79 -33.01
C ALA A 7 15.60 -31.45 -32.32
N PRO A 8 14.89 -32.39 -33.00
CA PRO A 8 13.71 -33.07 -32.40
C PRO A 8 13.98 -33.69 -31.01
N ASP A 9 15.21 -34.17 -30.78
CA ASP A 9 15.62 -34.74 -29.50
C ASP A 9 15.66 -33.72 -28.34
N ASP A 10 16.01 -32.48 -28.66
CA ASP A 10 16.06 -31.39 -27.67
C ASP A 10 14.65 -30.98 -27.14
N LEU A 11 13.63 -30.99 -28.04
CA LEU A 11 12.26 -30.72 -27.66
C LEU A 11 11.62 -31.89 -26.90
N ARG A 12 11.97 -33.14 -27.29
CA ARG A 12 11.54 -34.34 -26.57
C ARG A 12 12.08 -34.36 -25.13
N LEU A 13 13.35 -33.99 -24.93
CA LEU A 13 13.96 -33.91 -23.61
C LEU A 13 13.35 -32.77 -22.77
N ALA A 14 13.05 -31.61 -23.39
CA ALA A 14 12.35 -30.51 -22.74
C ALA A 14 10.92 -30.92 -22.30
N LEU A 15 10.16 -31.58 -23.17
CA LEU A 15 8.84 -32.12 -22.82
C LEU A 15 8.92 -33.08 -21.64
N ARG A 16 9.87 -34.03 -21.67
CA ARG A 16 10.04 -34.98 -20.57
C ARG A 16 10.42 -34.32 -19.26
N ALA A 17 11.32 -33.34 -19.28
CA ALA A 17 11.67 -32.55 -18.09
C ALA A 17 10.45 -31.81 -17.52
N ALA A 18 9.63 -31.23 -18.38
CA ALA A 18 8.41 -30.54 -18.00
C ALA A 18 7.35 -31.49 -17.43
N THR A 19 7.15 -32.68 -18.03
CA THR A 19 6.26 -33.73 -17.49
C THR A 19 6.67 -34.13 -16.07
N LEU A 20 7.96 -34.43 -15.87
CA LEU A 20 8.48 -34.80 -14.55
C LEU A 20 8.31 -33.69 -13.51
N TYR A 21 8.41 -32.42 -13.93
CA TYR A 21 8.26 -31.26 -13.05
C TYR A 21 6.79 -30.97 -12.70
N TYR A 22 5.95 -30.81 -13.73
CA TYR A 22 4.57 -30.31 -13.54
C TYR A 22 3.55 -31.42 -13.24
N LEU A 23 3.75 -32.63 -13.73
CA LEU A 23 2.80 -33.73 -13.50
C LEU A 23 3.28 -34.70 -12.39
N ASP A 24 4.58 -35.01 -12.34
CA ASP A 24 5.12 -35.96 -11.37
C ASP A 24 5.65 -35.24 -10.10
N GLY A 25 5.69 -33.90 -10.07
CA GLY A 25 6.08 -33.10 -8.89
C GLY A 25 7.56 -33.19 -8.50
N LEU A 26 8.44 -33.67 -9.40
CA LEU A 26 9.85 -33.85 -9.11
C LEU A 26 10.59 -32.51 -9.05
N THR A 27 11.57 -32.41 -8.16
CA THR A 27 12.49 -31.27 -8.08
C THR A 27 13.45 -31.25 -9.28
N GLN A 28 14.04 -30.08 -9.59
CA GLN A 28 15.04 -29.97 -10.64
C GLN A 28 16.27 -30.87 -10.42
N ALA A 29 16.61 -31.18 -9.17
CA ALA A 29 17.74 -32.08 -8.84
C ALA A 29 17.38 -33.54 -9.17
N GLU A 30 16.18 -34.00 -8.83
CA GLU A 30 15.70 -35.34 -9.16
C GLU A 30 15.54 -35.53 -10.66
N ILE A 31 15.01 -34.51 -11.36
CA ILE A 31 14.91 -34.51 -12.84
C ILE A 31 16.29 -34.61 -13.48
N ALA A 32 17.27 -33.84 -12.97
CA ALA A 32 18.64 -33.87 -13.44
C ALA A 32 19.24 -35.28 -13.33
N SER A 33 19.08 -35.90 -12.16
CA SER A 33 19.51 -37.29 -11.91
C SER A 33 18.83 -38.27 -12.87
N ARG A 34 17.50 -38.17 -13.03
CA ARG A 34 16.69 -39.11 -13.82
C ARG A 34 16.93 -38.98 -15.33
N LEU A 35 17.29 -37.79 -15.81
CA LEU A 35 17.58 -37.52 -17.22
C LEU A 35 19.08 -37.56 -17.57
N GLY A 36 19.95 -37.81 -16.58
CA GLY A 36 21.41 -37.82 -16.80
C GLY A 36 21.99 -36.47 -17.20
N VAL A 37 21.43 -35.37 -16.69
CA VAL A 37 21.86 -33.99 -17.01
C VAL A 37 22.24 -33.24 -15.74
N SER A 38 22.86 -32.05 -15.87
CA SER A 38 23.10 -31.19 -14.71
C SER A 38 21.82 -30.48 -14.25
N ARG A 39 21.72 -30.12 -12.95
CA ARG A 39 20.59 -29.37 -12.41
C ARG A 39 20.29 -28.06 -13.15
N PRO A 40 21.29 -27.22 -13.54
CA PRO A 40 21.04 -26.06 -14.40
C PRO A 40 20.47 -26.42 -15.77
N THR A 41 20.87 -27.58 -16.34
CA THR A 41 20.33 -28.07 -17.61
C THR A 41 18.87 -28.50 -17.46
N ALA A 42 18.49 -29.19 -16.38
CA ALA A 42 17.10 -29.53 -16.09
C ALA A 42 16.23 -28.27 -15.98
N GLY A 43 16.67 -27.22 -15.29
CA GLY A 43 15.97 -25.95 -15.21
C GLY A 43 15.82 -25.29 -16.59
N ARG A 44 16.84 -25.28 -17.45
CA ARG A 44 16.76 -24.75 -18.80
C ARG A 44 15.81 -25.54 -19.71
N LEU A 45 15.74 -26.86 -19.56
CA LEU A 45 14.80 -27.71 -20.30
C LEU A 45 13.37 -27.40 -19.93
N ILE A 46 13.04 -27.23 -18.63
CA ILE A 46 11.70 -26.85 -18.16
C ILE A 46 11.31 -25.47 -18.70
N ALA A 47 12.20 -24.49 -18.55
CA ALA A 47 11.97 -23.13 -19.08
C ALA A 47 11.76 -23.14 -20.59
N ARG A 48 12.52 -23.93 -21.35
CA ARG A 48 12.38 -24.10 -22.79
C ARG A 48 11.05 -24.74 -23.19
N ALA A 49 10.59 -25.74 -22.44
CA ALA A 49 9.28 -26.34 -22.68
C ALA A 49 8.16 -25.32 -22.55
N LYS A 50 8.22 -24.46 -21.53
CA LYS A 50 7.29 -23.34 -21.34
C LYS A 50 7.38 -22.31 -22.49
N ALA A 51 8.58 -21.88 -22.85
CA ALA A 51 8.81 -20.93 -23.94
C ALA A 51 8.37 -21.45 -25.33
N LYS A 52 8.39 -22.78 -25.53
CA LYS A 52 7.93 -23.42 -26.77
C LYS A 52 6.45 -23.82 -26.76
N GLY A 53 5.69 -23.41 -25.72
CA GLY A 53 4.27 -23.71 -25.64
C GLY A 53 3.93 -25.17 -25.36
N LEU A 54 4.92 -26.01 -24.95
CA LEU A 54 4.68 -27.42 -24.56
C LEU A 54 4.01 -27.54 -23.20
N VAL A 55 3.99 -26.45 -22.43
CA VAL A 55 3.35 -26.34 -21.10
C VAL A 55 2.44 -25.13 -21.12
N ARG A 56 1.17 -25.36 -20.79
CA ARG A 56 0.19 -24.31 -20.50
C ARG A 56 -0.18 -24.41 -19.03
N ILE A 57 0.01 -23.31 -18.31
CA ILE A 57 -0.37 -23.20 -16.89
C ILE A 57 -1.54 -22.21 -16.84
N GLU A 58 -2.61 -22.63 -16.22
CA GLU A 58 -3.79 -21.82 -15.97
C GLU A 58 -4.03 -21.75 -14.48
N VAL A 59 -4.15 -20.53 -13.92
CA VAL A 59 -4.58 -20.29 -12.54
C VAL A 59 -6.05 -19.92 -12.60
N VAL A 60 -6.89 -20.78 -12.05
CA VAL A 60 -8.35 -20.60 -12.09
C VAL A 60 -8.85 -20.20 -10.71
N VAL A 61 -9.56 -19.09 -10.62
CA VAL A 61 -10.30 -18.70 -9.41
C VAL A 61 -11.61 -19.49 -9.40
N PRO A 62 -11.89 -20.31 -8.37
CA PRO A 62 -13.15 -21.02 -8.24
C PRO A 62 -14.35 -20.07 -8.32
N PRO A 63 -15.47 -20.50 -8.93
CA PRO A 63 -16.64 -19.61 -9.12
C PRO A 63 -17.18 -18.99 -7.84
N ASP A 64 -17.14 -19.73 -6.73
CA ASP A 64 -17.58 -19.32 -5.40
C ASP A 64 -16.62 -18.29 -4.73
N MET A 65 -15.42 -18.11 -5.26
CA MET A 65 -14.41 -17.16 -4.78
C MET A 65 -14.25 -15.94 -5.68
N ARG A 66 -14.88 -15.91 -6.88
CA ARG A 66 -14.68 -14.85 -7.87
C ARG A 66 -15.10 -13.46 -7.38
N ASP A 67 -16.10 -13.39 -6.52
CA ASP A 67 -16.59 -12.13 -5.96
C ASP A 67 -15.64 -11.55 -4.89
N ASN A 68 -14.67 -12.35 -4.41
CA ASN A 68 -13.75 -11.99 -3.34
C ASN A 68 -12.27 -12.00 -3.76
N LEU A 69 -11.94 -12.52 -4.95
CA LEU A 69 -10.57 -12.61 -5.46
C LEU A 69 -10.46 -11.93 -6.82
N HIS A 70 -9.74 -10.84 -6.86
CA HIS A 70 -9.54 -9.99 -8.04
C HIS A 70 -8.12 -10.10 -8.61
N ALA A 71 -7.65 -11.35 -8.74
CA ALA A 71 -6.25 -11.64 -9.07
C ALA A 71 -5.77 -11.05 -10.41
N ASP A 72 -6.68 -10.88 -11.37
CA ASP A 72 -6.33 -10.28 -12.66
C ASP A 72 -6.13 -8.76 -12.52
N GLU A 73 -7.05 -8.07 -11.83
CA GLU A 73 -6.93 -6.64 -11.54
C GLU A 73 -5.69 -6.36 -10.65
N GLU A 74 -5.43 -7.18 -9.63
CA GLU A 74 -4.23 -7.07 -8.79
C GLU A 74 -2.95 -7.15 -9.61
N ARG A 75 -2.83 -8.17 -10.44
CA ARG A 75 -1.66 -8.36 -11.31
C ARG A 75 -1.48 -7.24 -12.32
N GLU A 76 -2.56 -6.73 -12.91
CA GLU A 76 -2.49 -5.64 -13.87
C GLU A 76 -2.07 -4.33 -13.20
N LEU A 77 -2.58 -4.02 -11.99
CA LEU A 77 -2.15 -2.88 -11.17
C LEU A 77 -0.66 -2.97 -10.83
N GLU A 78 -0.18 -4.15 -10.39
CA GLU A 78 1.23 -4.39 -10.08
C GLU A 78 2.13 -4.10 -11.29
N GLN A 79 1.78 -4.62 -12.46
CA GLN A 79 2.54 -4.44 -13.69
C GLN A 79 2.54 -2.99 -14.15
N ARG A 80 1.38 -2.33 -14.11
CA ARG A 80 1.20 -0.99 -14.64
C ARG A 80 1.89 0.08 -13.80
N PHE A 81 1.78 -0.01 -12.47
CA PHE A 81 2.32 0.98 -11.56
C PHE A 81 3.67 0.58 -10.93
N GLY A 82 4.16 -0.64 -11.23
CA GLY A 82 5.40 -1.17 -10.66
C GLY A 82 5.29 -1.44 -9.16
N LEU A 83 4.12 -1.86 -8.69
CA LEU A 83 3.89 -2.19 -7.31
C LEU A 83 4.54 -3.51 -6.92
N THR A 84 4.96 -3.63 -5.67
CA THR A 84 5.41 -4.90 -5.10
C THR A 84 4.24 -5.86 -4.90
N GLU A 85 3.08 -5.32 -4.56
CA GLU A 85 1.85 -6.07 -4.37
C GLU A 85 0.64 -5.14 -4.40
N ALA A 86 -0.44 -5.56 -5.04
CA ALA A 86 -1.76 -4.98 -4.97
C ALA A 86 -2.73 -5.98 -4.33
N VAL A 87 -3.65 -5.49 -3.52
CA VAL A 87 -4.75 -6.26 -2.96
C VAL A 87 -6.04 -5.52 -3.25
N VAL A 88 -6.94 -6.17 -3.97
CA VAL A 88 -8.23 -5.61 -4.35
C VAL A 88 -9.31 -6.24 -3.49
N ALA A 89 -9.90 -5.43 -2.61
CA ALA A 89 -11.04 -5.84 -1.80
C ALA A 89 -12.34 -5.73 -2.61
N GLY A 90 -13.31 -6.57 -2.30
CA GLY A 90 -14.64 -6.46 -2.87
C GLY A 90 -15.26 -5.09 -2.59
N SER A 91 -16.25 -4.69 -3.42
CA SER A 91 -16.93 -3.41 -3.26
C SER A 91 -17.50 -3.28 -1.85
N GLY A 92 -17.19 -2.16 -1.20
CA GLY A 92 -17.51 -1.89 0.20
C GLY A 92 -18.99 -1.58 0.47
N ILE A 93 -19.90 -2.28 -0.22
CA ILE A 93 -21.32 -2.29 0.14
C ILE A 93 -21.50 -3.25 1.32
N ASP A 94 -20.89 -2.94 2.45
CA ASP A 94 -21.37 -3.46 3.73
C ASP A 94 -22.69 -2.71 4.03
N VAL A 95 -23.78 -3.36 3.66
CA VAL A 95 -25.18 -2.89 3.86
C VAL A 95 -25.51 -2.96 5.35
N GLY A 96 -24.87 -2.11 6.15
CA GLY A 96 -25.10 -2.18 7.57
C GLY A 96 -24.75 -0.91 8.33
N ALA A 97 -25.71 -0.01 8.41
CA ALA A 97 -25.80 1.17 9.24
C ALA A 97 -25.34 2.50 8.62
N PRO A 98 -26.10 3.58 8.84
CA PRO A 98 -25.75 4.94 8.41
C PRO A 98 -24.62 5.49 9.30
N GLY A 99 -23.36 5.23 8.92
CA GLY A 99 -22.20 5.73 9.64
C GLY A 99 -20.91 5.17 9.05
N ARG A 100 -19.99 6.06 8.70
CA ARG A 100 -18.72 5.89 7.98
C ARG A 100 -17.77 4.70 8.28
N PRO A 101 -17.79 3.98 9.40
CA PRO A 101 -16.87 2.86 9.61
C PRO A 101 -17.08 1.66 8.69
N ALA A 102 -18.30 1.41 8.21
CA ALA A 102 -18.60 0.26 7.35
C ALA A 102 -17.98 0.39 5.94
N ALA A 103 -17.87 1.61 5.40
CA ALA A 103 -17.32 1.85 4.06
C ALA A 103 -15.84 1.41 3.91
N TYR A 104 -15.08 1.40 5.00
CA TYR A 104 -13.67 1.03 4.99
C TYR A 104 -13.40 -0.37 5.54
N ALA A 105 -14.41 -1.10 6.02
CA ALA A 105 -14.22 -2.38 6.70
C ALA A 105 -13.57 -3.44 5.79
N SER A 106 -13.97 -3.50 4.52
CA SER A 106 -13.42 -4.46 3.55
C SER A 106 -11.95 -4.18 3.25
N VAL A 107 -11.62 -2.95 2.86
CA VAL A 107 -10.21 -2.55 2.61
C VAL A 107 -9.39 -2.59 3.89
N GLY A 108 -9.97 -2.29 5.05
CA GLY A 108 -9.32 -2.39 6.36
C GLY A 108 -8.92 -3.82 6.70
N ARG A 109 -9.80 -4.81 6.48
CA ARG A 109 -9.48 -6.24 6.66
C ARG A 109 -8.39 -6.70 5.69
N ALA A 110 -8.49 -6.33 4.43
CA ALA A 110 -7.50 -6.67 3.42
C ALA A 110 -6.12 -6.07 3.74
N ALA A 111 -6.09 -4.79 4.12
CA ALA A 111 -4.86 -4.11 4.51
C ALA A 111 -4.26 -4.67 5.82
N ALA A 112 -5.08 -5.02 6.80
CA ALA A 112 -4.60 -5.68 8.03
C ALA A 112 -3.97 -7.04 7.72
N ALA A 113 -4.59 -7.86 6.86
CA ALA A 113 -4.03 -9.14 6.43
C ALA A 113 -2.70 -8.96 5.68
N LEU A 114 -2.62 -7.99 4.76
CA LEU A 114 -1.39 -7.64 4.04
C LEU A 114 -0.30 -7.19 5.03
N LEU A 115 -0.62 -6.26 5.92
CA LEU A 115 0.30 -5.74 6.92
C LEU A 115 0.84 -6.85 7.82
N MET A 116 -0.02 -7.68 8.39
CA MET A 116 0.37 -8.75 9.30
C MET A 116 1.31 -9.78 8.68
N ARG A 117 1.19 -10.09 7.39
CA ARG A 117 2.13 -11.00 6.71
C ARG A 117 3.42 -10.35 6.23
N ARG A 118 3.50 -9.01 6.23
CA ARG A 118 4.67 -8.24 5.81
C ARG A 118 5.52 -7.72 6.97
N LEU A 119 4.93 -7.58 8.18
CA LEU A 119 5.63 -7.13 9.36
C LEU A 119 6.55 -8.22 9.91
N VAL A 120 7.72 -7.77 10.37
CA VAL A 120 8.65 -8.58 11.16
C VAL A 120 8.97 -7.87 12.47
N ALA A 121 9.41 -8.64 13.48
CA ALA A 121 9.61 -8.14 14.85
C ALA A 121 10.60 -6.96 14.98
N THR A 122 11.46 -6.76 14.00
CA THR A 122 12.44 -5.65 13.98
C THR A 122 11.92 -4.38 13.31
N ASP A 123 10.75 -4.43 12.65
CA ASP A 123 10.20 -3.29 11.92
C ASP A 123 9.78 -2.14 12.86
N VAL A 124 9.93 -0.93 12.37
CA VAL A 124 9.30 0.28 12.88
C VAL A 124 8.21 0.67 11.91
N MET A 125 6.96 0.59 12.35
CA MET A 125 5.80 0.90 11.53
C MET A 125 5.32 2.32 11.79
N GLY A 126 5.35 3.16 10.75
CA GLY A 126 4.72 4.47 10.76
C GLY A 126 3.28 4.42 10.26
N PHE A 127 2.41 5.25 10.80
CA PHE A 127 1.05 5.42 10.31
C PHE A 127 0.64 6.89 10.25
N THR A 128 -0.19 7.26 9.26
CA THR A 128 -1.00 8.48 9.33
C THR A 128 -2.37 8.16 9.89
N TRP A 129 -2.97 9.11 10.62
CA TRP A 129 -4.32 8.93 11.11
C TRP A 129 -5.36 9.07 9.98
N GLY A 130 -6.53 8.49 10.18
CA GLY A 130 -7.64 8.58 9.25
C GLY A 130 -8.56 7.36 9.31
N PRO A 131 -9.72 7.42 8.64
CA PRO A 131 -10.72 6.36 8.71
C PRO A 131 -10.22 5.02 8.16
N GLU A 132 -9.36 5.02 7.13
CA GLU A 132 -8.77 3.81 6.58
C GLU A 132 -7.85 3.12 7.58
N THR A 133 -6.95 3.88 8.21
CA THR A 133 -6.01 3.33 9.20
C THR A 133 -6.71 2.92 10.50
N VAL A 134 -7.80 3.60 10.88
CA VAL A 134 -8.70 3.13 11.94
C VAL A 134 -9.31 1.77 11.59
N ALA A 135 -9.78 1.60 10.35
CA ALA A 135 -10.35 0.33 9.90
C ALA A 135 -9.30 -0.81 9.91
N VAL A 136 -8.05 -0.51 9.52
CA VAL A 136 -6.94 -1.48 9.65
C VAL A 136 -6.69 -1.84 11.09
N ALA A 137 -6.51 -0.86 11.98
CA ALA A 137 -6.27 -1.10 13.41
C ALA A 137 -7.39 -1.95 14.04
N THR A 138 -8.65 -1.70 13.63
CA THR A 138 -9.81 -2.49 14.08
C THR A 138 -9.72 -3.95 13.64
N ALA A 139 -9.22 -4.20 12.43
CA ALA A 139 -9.14 -5.52 11.82
C ALA A 139 -7.90 -6.34 12.23
N LEU A 140 -6.92 -5.74 12.92
CA LEU A 140 -5.72 -6.45 13.39
C LEU A 140 -6.09 -7.58 14.36
N SER A 141 -5.47 -8.74 14.16
CA SER A 141 -5.65 -9.95 14.98
C SER A 141 -4.42 -10.21 15.87
N PRO A 142 -4.62 -10.44 17.19
CA PRO A 142 -3.51 -10.71 18.10
C PRO A 142 -2.74 -11.99 17.74
N GLY A 143 -1.42 -11.98 18.00
CA GLY A 143 -0.58 -13.18 17.91
C GLY A 143 -0.18 -13.60 16.50
N VAL A 144 -0.56 -12.86 15.45
CA VAL A 144 -0.22 -13.15 14.06
C VAL A 144 1.08 -12.48 13.64
N ALA A 145 1.30 -11.24 14.05
CA ALA A 145 2.50 -10.45 13.73
C ALA A 145 2.97 -9.64 14.94
N SER A 146 4.20 -9.14 14.86
CA SER A 146 4.78 -8.20 15.82
C SER A 146 5.68 -7.22 15.09
N CYS A 147 5.90 -6.04 15.68
CA CYS A 147 6.93 -5.09 15.25
C CYS A 147 7.59 -4.45 16.48
N ARG A 148 8.74 -3.81 16.28
CA ARG A 148 9.49 -3.19 17.37
C ARG A 148 8.77 -1.97 17.92
N ALA A 149 8.30 -1.09 17.04
CA ALA A 149 7.63 0.14 17.43
C ALA A 149 6.57 0.55 16.40
N VAL A 150 5.57 1.29 16.88
CA VAL A 150 4.58 1.99 16.06
C VAL A 150 4.72 3.48 16.28
N VAL A 151 4.95 4.23 15.20
CA VAL A 151 5.19 5.68 15.23
C VAL A 151 4.10 6.44 14.47
N GLN A 152 3.60 7.50 15.07
CA GLN A 152 2.67 8.42 14.45
C GLN A 152 3.45 9.37 13.51
N LEU A 153 3.08 9.41 12.22
CA LEU A 153 3.80 10.15 11.18
C LEU A 153 3.33 11.61 11.02
N ASP A 154 2.15 11.92 11.51
CA ASP A 154 1.49 13.21 11.34
C ASP A 154 0.83 13.70 12.62
N GLY A 155 0.88 15.01 12.85
CA GLY A 155 0.24 15.65 13.99
C GLY A 155 -1.26 15.41 13.99
N ALA A 156 -1.84 15.21 15.16
CA ALA A 156 -3.26 14.92 15.33
C ALA A 156 -3.82 15.68 16.52
N MET A 157 -4.69 16.63 16.24
CA MET A 157 -5.49 17.29 17.27
C MET A 157 -6.97 17.08 16.92
N SER A 158 -7.66 16.25 17.71
CA SER A 158 -9.10 16.08 17.53
C SER A 158 -9.84 17.37 17.87
N THR A 159 -10.81 17.71 17.04
CA THR A 159 -11.75 18.82 17.28
C THR A 159 -13.06 18.29 17.89
N ALA A 160 -13.94 19.19 18.32
CA ALA A 160 -15.27 18.80 18.78
C ALA A 160 -16.11 18.15 17.66
N ALA A 161 -15.83 18.52 16.39
CA ALA A 161 -16.55 18.00 15.22
C ALA A 161 -15.90 16.78 14.60
N TYR A 162 -14.60 16.52 14.86
CA TYR A 162 -13.86 15.44 14.21
C TYR A 162 -12.84 14.78 15.12
N GLN A 163 -12.89 13.44 15.21
CA GLN A 163 -11.93 12.61 15.94
C GLN A 163 -10.98 11.92 14.97
N THR A 164 -9.68 12.17 15.09
CA THR A 164 -8.65 11.64 14.18
C THR A 164 -8.48 10.13 14.29
N GLY A 165 -8.79 9.54 15.43
CA GLY A 165 -8.55 8.14 15.71
C GLY A 165 -7.09 7.78 16.00
N ALA A 166 -6.16 8.74 16.00
CA ALA A 166 -4.73 8.49 16.19
C ALA A 166 -4.42 7.71 17.47
N GLU A 167 -5.05 8.08 18.59
CA GLU A 167 -4.88 7.40 19.88
C GLU A 167 -5.37 5.94 19.83
N PHE A 168 -6.52 5.72 19.17
CA PHE A 168 -7.05 4.37 18.99
C PHE A 168 -6.10 3.51 18.15
N ILE A 169 -5.60 4.05 17.03
CA ILE A 169 -4.64 3.34 16.16
C ILE A 169 -3.39 2.96 16.95
N LEU A 170 -2.81 3.93 17.67
CA LEU A 170 -1.58 3.74 18.44
C LEU A 170 -1.76 2.67 19.51
N GLY A 171 -2.81 2.78 20.35
CA GLY A 171 -3.10 1.82 21.41
C GLY A 171 -3.41 0.42 20.86
N ARG A 172 -4.24 0.33 19.81
CA ARG A 172 -4.60 -0.95 19.21
C ARG A 172 -3.40 -1.66 18.56
N CYS A 173 -2.55 -0.90 17.84
CA CYS A 173 -1.33 -1.45 17.26
C CYS A 173 -0.35 -1.90 18.35
N ALA A 174 -0.18 -1.12 19.44
CA ALA A 174 0.68 -1.51 20.55
C ALA A 174 0.26 -2.86 21.15
N ASP A 175 -1.02 -3.00 21.47
CA ASP A 175 -1.56 -4.22 22.07
C ASP A 175 -1.43 -5.43 21.16
N VAL A 176 -1.86 -5.29 19.90
CA VAL A 176 -1.96 -6.42 18.97
C VAL A 176 -0.60 -6.83 18.43
N LEU A 177 0.26 -5.86 18.12
CA LEU A 177 1.59 -6.10 17.54
C LEU A 177 2.70 -6.18 18.59
N ARG A 178 2.37 -6.00 19.87
CA ARG A 178 3.31 -5.98 21.01
C ARG A 178 4.44 -4.97 20.82
N ALA A 179 4.10 -3.80 20.29
CA ALA A 179 5.02 -2.77 19.87
C ALA A 179 5.15 -1.64 20.90
N GLU A 180 6.33 -1.03 20.98
CA GLU A 180 6.49 0.26 21.63
C GLU A 180 5.72 1.35 20.87
N THR A 181 5.19 2.35 21.57
CA THR A 181 4.44 3.45 20.95
C THR A 181 5.28 4.72 20.91
N ILE A 182 5.32 5.37 19.75
CA ILE A 182 5.99 6.66 19.58
C ILE A 182 4.92 7.65 19.06
N ARG A 183 4.38 8.44 19.98
CA ARG A 183 3.35 9.44 19.72
C ARG A 183 3.98 10.74 19.22
N LEU A 184 3.34 11.42 18.28
CA LEU A 184 3.67 12.79 17.89
C LEU A 184 2.75 13.79 18.61
N PRO A 185 3.21 14.42 19.70
CA PRO A 185 2.38 15.33 20.50
C PRO A 185 2.32 16.73 19.87
N ALA A 186 1.78 16.82 18.66
CA ALA A 186 1.71 18.07 17.90
C ALA A 186 0.40 18.13 17.10
N PRO A 187 -0.13 19.33 16.80
CA PRO A 187 -1.19 19.51 15.83
C PRO A 187 -0.68 19.22 14.42
N LEU A 188 -1.61 18.90 13.47
CA LEU A 188 -1.24 18.69 12.06
C LEU A 188 -0.68 19.96 11.42
N TYR A 189 -1.29 21.10 11.72
CA TYR A 189 -0.85 22.42 11.24
C TYR A 189 -0.67 23.38 12.41
N ALA A 190 0.39 24.17 12.36
CA ALA A 190 0.66 25.26 13.28
C ALA A 190 1.25 26.45 12.52
N ASP A 191 1.39 27.61 13.17
CA ASP A 191 2.06 28.73 12.57
C ASP A 191 3.54 28.46 12.31
N PRO A 192 4.16 29.04 11.27
CA PRO A 192 5.53 28.72 10.88
C PRO A 192 6.56 28.84 12.02
N SER A 193 6.41 29.87 12.88
CA SER A 193 7.27 30.05 14.06
C SER A 193 7.10 28.90 15.08
N THR A 194 5.87 28.45 15.28
CA THR A 194 5.54 27.33 16.17
C THR A 194 6.09 26.03 15.60
N VAL A 195 5.95 25.78 14.29
CA VAL A 195 6.55 24.61 13.61
C VAL A 195 8.07 24.61 13.76
N ALA A 196 8.72 25.76 13.59
CA ALA A 196 10.18 25.88 13.80
C ALA A 196 10.59 25.54 15.24
N SER A 197 9.83 26.01 16.24
CA SER A 197 10.04 25.67 17.65
C SER A 197 9.82 24.17 17.91
N MET A 198 8.75 23.59 17.37
CA MET A 198 8.45 22.15 17.50
C MET A 198 9.53 21.27 16.88
N ARG A 199 10.08 21.67 15.72
CA ARG A 199 11.18 20.93 15.08
C ARG A 199 12.49 20.98 15.89
N SER A 200 12.65 21.99 16.73
CA SER A 200 13.79 22.13 17.64
C SER A 200 13.55 21.46 19.01
N ASP A 201 12.29 21.12 19.32
CA ASP A 201 11.94 20.41 20.56
C ASP A 201 12.46 18.97 20.53
N SER A 202 13.09 18.53 21.64
CA SER A 202 13.75 17.23 21.69
C SER A 202 12.81 16.04 21.63
N VAL A 203 11.54 16.17 22.03
CA VAL A 203 10.54 15.09 21.98
C VAL A 203 9.96 15.00 20.57
N ILE A 204 9.52 16.14 20.03
CA ILE A 204 8.89 16.20 18.71
C ILE A 204 9.90 15.84 17.61
N SER A 205 11.12 16.38 17.67
CA SER A 205 12.16 16.08 16.68
C SER A 205 12.53 14.61 16.66
N ARG A 206 12.67 13.95 17.82
CA ARG A 206 12.92 12.50 17.90
C ARG A 206 11.77 11.66 17.34
N THR A 207 10.52 12.08 17.56
CA THR A 207 9.36 11.40 16.99
C THR A 207 9.32 11.53 15.48
N LEU A 208 9.52 12.75 14.95
CA LEU A 208 9.59 12.96 13.50
C LEU A 208 10.76 12.18 12.87
N GLU A 209 11.91 12.14 13.53
CA GLU A 209 13.07 11.39 13.08
C GLU A 209 12.79 9.87 13.09
N ALA A 210 12.16 9.34 14.12
CA ALA A 210 11.71 7.95 14.14
C ALA A 210 10.72 7.64 13.01
N GLY A 211 9.81 8.59 12.70
CA GLY A 211 8.88 8.50 11.58
C GLY A 211 9.59 8.47 10.22
N ARG A 212 10.57 9.35 10.01
CA ARG A 212 11.39 9.41 8.77
C ARG A 212 12.15 8.10 8.50
N HIS A 213 12.59 7.43 9.58
CA HIS A 213 13.32 6.17 9.52
C HIS A 213 12.42 4.93 9.69
N ALA A 214 11.10 5.10 9.68
CA ALA A 214 10.18 3.96 9.67
C ALA A 214 10.40 3.16 8.37
N ASN A 215 10.59 1.85 8.51
CA ASN A 215 10.82 0.99 7.36
C ASN A 215 9.53 0.34 6.81
N VAL A 216 8.42 0.54 7.50
CA VAL A 216 7.05 0.27 7.05
C VAL A 216 6.22 1.51 7.29
N MET A 217 5.50 2.00 6.30
CA MET A 217 4.55 3.10 6.46
C MET A 217 3.19 2.70 5.91
N ILE A 218 2.13 2.94 6.69
CA ILE A 218 0.75 2.68 6.30
C ILE A 218 -0.07 3.96 6.38
N PHE A 219 -0.81 4.28 5.33
CA PHE A 219 -1.56 5.52 5.25
C PHE A 219 -2.78 5.42 4.34
N GLY A 220 -3.80 6.19 4.68
CA GLY A 220 -4.87 6.53 3.77
C GLY A 220 -4.46 7.65 2.83
N ILE A 221 -5.37 8.04 1.95
CA ILE A 221 -5.18 9.17 1.05
C ILE A 221 -6.38 10.10 1.15
N GLY A 222 -6.12 11.41 1.25
CA GLY A 222 -7.13 12.45 1.18
C GLY A 222 -7.24 13.03 -0.23
N ALA A 223 -8.45 13.42 -0.64
CA ALA A 223 -8.66 14.19 -1.85
C ALA A 223 -8.54 15.70 -1.55
N ALA A 224 -7.97 16.47 -2.45
CA ALA A 224 -7.98 17.92 -2.40
C ALA A 224 -9.37 18.46 -2.81
N SER A 225 -10.37 18.22 -1.97
CA SER A 225 -11.77 18.57 -2.23
C SER A 225 -12.54 18.80 -0.94
N THR A 226 -13.76 19.33 -1.04
CA THR A 226 -14.67 19.51 0.10
C THR A 226 -15.12 18.20 0.73
N ALA A 227 -15.02 17.06 0.02
CA ALA A 227 -15.24 15.72 0.54
C ALA A 227 -13.97 15.13 1.21
N GLY A 228 -12.87 15.88 1.26
CA GLY A 228 -11.63 15.45 1.90
C GLY A 228 -11.72 15.52 3.42
N THR A 229 -11.09 14.58 4.10
CA THR A 229 -11.08 14.47 5.57
C THR A 229 -10.58 15.74 6.26
N LEU A 230 -9.59 16.43 5.68
CA LEU A 230 -9.05 17.68 6.24
C LEU A 230 -10.05 18.85 6.15
N PHE A 231 -10.85 18.89 5.09
CA PHE A 231 -11.91 19.90 4.96
C PHE A 231 -13.05 19.60 5.93
N GLU A 232 -13.55 18.38 5.96
CA GLU A 232 -14.60 17.95 6.87
C GLU A 232 -14.21 18.10 8.35
N GLY A 233 -12.95 17.86 8.67
CA GLY A 233 -12.37 18.04 10.00
C GLY A 233 -12.08 19.49 10.39
N SER A 234 -12.39 20.46 9.50
CA SER A 234 -12.13 21.87 9.72
C SER A 234 -10.65 22.25 9.85
N TYR A 235 -9.75 21.45 9.28
CA TYR A 235 -8.32 21.78 9.17
C TYR A 235 -8.04 22.73 7.99
N LEU A 236 -8.94 22.75 7.00
CA LEU A 236 -8.90 23.62 5.83
C LEU A 236 -10.21 24.41 5.73
N ASP A 237 -10.09 25.68 5.38
CA ASP A 237 -11.22 26.47 4.92
C ASP A 237 -11.32 26.46 3.38
N THR A 238 -12.41 27.04 2.84
CA THR A 238 -12.66 27.09 1.40
C THR A 238 -11.55 27.83 0.65
N ARG A 239 -11.04 28.94 1.20
CA ARG A 239 -9.98 29.74 0.58
C ARG A 239 -8.67 28.94 0.46
N MET A 240 -8.28 28.22 1.52
CA MET A 240 -7.10 27.37 1.52
C MET A 240 -7.24 26.23 0.49
N LEU A 241 -8.43 25.63 0.42
CA LEU A 241 -8.70 24.56 -0.55
C LEU A 241 -8.64 25.08 -1.99
N ASP A 242 -9.26 26.24 -2.28
CA ASP A 242 -9.23 26.85 -3.61
C ASP A 242 -7.80 27.22 -4.04
N GLU A 243 -6.97 27.72 -3.12
CA GLU A 243 -5.55 27.97 -3.36
C GLU A 243 -4.80 26.69 -3.72
N LEU A 244 -4.95 25.61 -2.93
CA LEU A 244 -4.34 24.32 -3.18
C LEU A 244 -4.73 23.74 -4.55
N VAL A 245 -6.02 23.77 -4.88
CA VAL A 245 -6.54 23.30 -6.17
C VAL A 245 -6.01 24.14 -7.33
N SER A 246 -5.93 25.47 -7.16
CA SER A 246 -5.37 26.38 -8.19
C SER A 246 -3.90 26.10 -8.48
N LEU A 247 -3.16 25.57 -7.51
CA LEU A 247 -1.77 25.16 -7.63
C LEU A 247 -1.60 23.70 -8.08
N GLY A 248 -2.70 23.05 -8.45
CA GLY A 248 -2.70 21.69 -9.01
C GLY A 248 -2.78 20.58 -7.99
N ALA A 249 -3.06 20.85 -6.71
CA ALA A 249 -3.22 19.80 -5.71
C ALA A 249 -4.40 18.89 -6.05
N VAL A 250 -4.17 17.58 -6.03
CA VAL A 250 -5.21 16.56 -6.27
C VAL A 250 -5.42 15.64 -5.07
N GLY A 251 -4.40 15.51 -4.20
CA GLY A 251 -4.46 14.65 -3.02
C GLY A 251 -3.48 15.05 -1.93
N GLU A 252 -3.61 14.38 -0.78
CA GLU A 252 -2.71 14.58 0.36
C GLU A 252 -2.43 13.25 1.10
N ILE A 253 -1.29 13.21 1.78
CA ILE A 253 -0.90 12.19 2.74
C ILE A 253 -0.35 12.91 3.97
N GLY A 254 -0.99 12.70 5.14
CA GLY A 254 -0.57 13.32 6.40
C GLY A 254 -0.51 14.84 6.34
N GLY A 255 -1.48 15.47 5.66
CA GLY A 255 -1.57 16.92 5.51
C GLY A 255 -0.60 17.54 4.50
N ARG A 256 0.11 16.73 3.71
CA ARG A 256 1.01 17.18 2.66
C ARG A 256 0.41 16.93 1.30
N PHE A 257 0.11 18.03 0.60
CA PHE A 257 -0.54 18.00 -0.70
C PHE A 257 0.44 17.72 -1.83
N PHE A 258 -0.06 17.03 -2.86
CA PHE A 258 0.68 16.72 -4.09
C PHE A 258 -0.20 16.90 -5.31
N ASP A 259 0.44 17.13 -6.46
CA ASP A 259 -0.18 17.30 -7.77
C ASP A 259 -0.51 15.98 -8.47
N ALA A 260 -0.95 16.04 -9.74
CA ALA A 260 -1.35 14.89 -10.55
C ALA A 260 -0.20 13.89 -10.86
N ASP A 261 1.04 14.33 -10.70
CA ASP A 261 2.24 13.49 -10.87
C ASP A 261 2.79 12.99 -9.52
N GLY A 262 2.14 13.37 -8.41
CA GLY A 262 2.52 12.99 -7.05
C GLY A 262 3.67 13.81 -6.48
N GLU A 263 4.00 14.94 -7.12
CA GLU A 263 5.04 15.86 -6.64
C GLU A 263 4.46 16.85 -5.60
N PRO A 264 5.24 17.23 -4.57
CA PRO A 264 4.75 18.10 -3.52
C PRO A 264 4.28 19.46 -4.04
N VAL A 265 3.09 19.91 -3.63
CA VAL A 265 2.61 21.27 -3.86
C VAL A 265 3.15 22.19 -2.78
N ASN A 266 4.09 23.07 -3.16
CA ASN A 266 4.74 23.99 -2.24
C ASN A 266 3.84 25.20 -1.98
N THR A 267 3.19 25.22 -0.82
CA THR A 267 2.32 26.29 -0.34
C THR A 267 2.79 26.82 1.02
N GLU A 268 2.24 27.93 1.45
CA GLU A 268 2.40 28.39 2.84
C GLU A 268 1.92 27.33 3.82
N LEU A 269 0.85 26.59 3.48
CA LEU A 269 0.32 25.49 4.28
C LEU A 269 1.34 24.34 4.43
N ALA A 270 2.14 24.04 3.41
CA ALA A 270 3.17 23.02 3.49
C ALA A 270 4.24 23.33 4.55
N GLN A 271 4.53 24.63 4.79
CA GLN A 271 5.45 25.08 5.83
C GLN A 271 4.86 24.94 7.23
N ARG A 272 3.53 24.89 7.33
CA ARG A 272 2.78 24.75 8.59
C ARG A 272 2.56 23.30 9.01
N ALA A 273 2.82 22.34 8.11
CA ALA A 273 2.57 20.93 8.37
C ALA A 273 3.60 20.30 9.33
N VAL A 274 3.10 19.63 10.37
CA VAL A 274 3.87 18.85 11.33
C VAL A 274 3.65 17.37 11.01
N SER A 275 4.35 16.89 10.03
CA SER A 275 4.28 15.51 9.56
C SER A 275 5.57 15.13 8.82
N VAL A 276 5.74 13.83 8.59
CA VAL A 276 6.85 13.31 7.79
C VAL A 276 6.73 13.82 6.33
N PRO A 277 7.80 14.32 5.71
CA PRO A 277 7.81 14.77 4.32
C PRO A 277 7.47 13.66 3.33
N LEU A 278 6.89 14.02 2.17
CA LEU A 278 6.56 13.06 1.10
C LEU A 278 7.81 12.39 0.52
N GLU A 279 8.94 13.06 0.53
CA GLU A 279 10.23 12.50 0.10
C GLU A 279 10.65 11.31 0.96
N ASP A 280 10.40 11.35 2.28
CA ASP A 280 10.70 10.26 3.20
C ASP A 280 9.69 9.12 3.03
N VAL A 281 8.41 9.43 2.74
CA VAL A 281 7.41 8.42 2.35
C VAL A 281 7.85 7.70 1.07
N LYS A 282 8.28 8.45 0.04
CA LYS A 282 8.77 7.91 -1.24
C LYS A 282 10.04 7.06 -1.07
N ALA A 283 10.90 7.41 -0.12
CA ALA A 283 12.12 6.66 0.18
C ALA A 283 11.86 5.36 0.96
N CYS A 284 10.75 5.24 1.68
CA CYS A 284 10.41 4.06 2.47
C CYS A 284 10.16 2.85 1.55
N GLN A 285 10.75 1.70 1.94
CA GLN A 285 10.69 0.49 1.10
C GLN A 285 9.36 -0.26 1.17
N LYS A 286 8.63 -0.13 2.26
CA LYS A 286 7.35 -0.82 2.50
C LYS A 286 6.26 0.21 2.79
N THR A 287 5.82 0.95 1.76
CA THR A 287 4.70 1.89 1.86
C THR A 287 3.40 1.23 1.43
N ILE A 288 2.41 1.22 2.29
CA ILE A 288 1.07 0.63 2.07
C ILE A 288 0.06 1.76 1.98
N LEU A 289 -0.43 2.02 0.79
CA LEU A 289 -1.54 2.95 0.54
C LEU A 289 -2.86 2.21 0.62
N ILE A 290 -3.80 2.77 1.38
CA ILE A 290 -5.18 2.27 1.46
C ILE A 290 -6.09 3.31 0.84
N ALA A 291 -6.84 2.90 -0.19
CA ALA A 291 -7.75 3.78 -0.91
C ALA A 291 -9.11 3.12 -1.12
N SER A 292 -10.17 3.82 -0.78
CA SER A 292 -11.54 3.39 -1.02
C SER A 292 -12.44 4.59 -1.29
N GLY A 293 -13.35 4.45 -2.26
CA GLY A 293 -14.33 5.45 -2.62
C GLY A 293 -13.91 6.37 -3.77
N VAL A 294 -14.90 6.75 -4.57
CA VAL A 294 -14.75 7.49 -5.85
C VAL A 294 -13.99 8.81 -5.68
N ALA A 295 -14.22 9.53 -4.57
CA ALA A 295 -13.57 10.82 -4.30
C ALA A 295 -12.02 10.73 -4.24
N LYS A 296 -11.49 9.53 -4.00
CA LYS A 296 -10.04 9.31 -3.84
C LYS A 296 -9.33 8.80 -5.09
N HIS A 297 -10.05 8.51 -6.15
CA HIS A 297 -9.50 7.90 -7.37
C HIS A 297 -8.35 8.73 -7.97
N HIS A 298 -8.55 10.03 -8.18
CA HIS A 298 -7.50 10.91 -8.76
C HIS A 298 -6.28 11.05 -7.84
N ALA A 299 -6.50 11.19 -6.54
CA ALA A 299 -5.43 11.24 -5.57
C ALA A 299 -4.63 9.93 -5.54
N THR A 300 -5.32 8.78 -5.60
CA THR A 300 -4.69 7.46 -5.66
C THR A 300 -3.83 7.31 -6.92
N LEU A 301 -4.36 7.69 -8.09
CA LEU A 301 -3.59 7.67 -9.34
C LEU A 301 -2.32 8.52 -9.26
N ALA A 302 -2.43 9.73 -8.73
CA ALA A 302 -1.31 10.64 -8.56
C ALA A 302 -0.25 10.07 -7.59
N ALA A 303 -0.67 9.51 -6.46
CA ALA A 303 0.24 8.87 -5.51
C ALA A 303 1.00 7.68 -6.13
N LEU A 304 0.34 6.90 -6.99
CA LEU A 304 0.98 5.79 -7.71
C LEU A 304 1.96 6.28 -8.77
N ARG A 305 1.63 7.34 -9.53
CA ARG A 305 2.54 7.99 -10.49
C ARG A 305 3.78 8.54 -9.79
N GLY A 306 3.59 9.24 -8.68
CA GLY A 306 4.66 9.79 -7.84
C GLY A 306 5.47 8.74 -7.08
N LYS A 307 5.08 7.45 -7.16
CA LYS A 307 5.72 6.33 -6.43
C LYS A 307 5.73 6.53 -4.92
N LEU A 308 4.68 7.16 -4.39
CA LEU A 308 4.48 7.33 -2.95
C LEU A 308 4.06 6.01 -2.27
N ALA A 309 3.57 5.03 -3.04
CA ALA A 309 3.20 3.72 -2.55
C ALA A 309 3.93 2.60 -3.30
N ARG A 310 4.33 1.56 -2.57
CA ARG A 310 4.89 0.31 -3.07
C ARG A 310 3.89 -0.83 -3.03
N LEU A 311 2.94 -0.75 -2.11
CA LEU A 311 1.85 -1.69 -1.93
C LEU A 311 0.54 -0.90 -1.94
N LEU A 312 -0.47 -1.43 -2.61
CA LEU A 312 -1.79 -0.82 -2.72
C LEU A 312 -2.84 -1.76 -2.15
N VAL A 313 -3.74 -1.25 -1.33
CA VAL A 313 -5.00 -1.91 -0.98
C VAL A 313 -6.13 -0.98 -1.39
N CYS A 314 -6.99 -1.42 -2.30
CA CYS A 314 -8.12 -0.62 -2.74
C CYS A 314 -9.38 -1.47 -2.94
N ASP A 315 -10.54 -0.81 -3.06
CA ASP A 315 -11.74 -1.49 -3.51
C ASP A 315 -11.73 -1.76 -5.02
N ILE A 316 -12.59 -2.66 -5.47
CA ILE A 316 -12.66 -3.07 -6.89
C ILE A 316 -13.05 -1.91 -7.81
N ASP A 317 -13.85 -0.95 -7.34
CA ASP A 317 -14.24 0.19 -8.15
C ASP A 317 -13.06 1.13 -8.40
N CYS A 318 -12.24 1.36 -7.38
CA CYS A 318 -10.98 2.08 -7.49
C CYS A 318 -10.00 1.33 -8.43
N ALA A 319 -9.85 0.02 -8.27
CA ALA A 319 -8.98 -0.80 -9.12
C ALA A 319 -9.36 -0.68 -10.61
N ARG A 320 -10.61 -0.89 -10.94
CA ARG A 320 -11.12 -0.78 -12.32
C ARG A 320 -10.99 0.63 -12.88
N TRP A 321 -11.25 1.64 -12.06
CA TRP A 321 -11.06 3.02 -12.48
C TRP A 321 -9.58 3.31 -12.79
N LEU A 322 -8.65 2.88 -11.93
CA LEU A 322 -7.21 3.04 -12.15
C LEU A 322 -6.74 2.35 -13.44
N LEU A 323 -7.23 1.15 -13.71
CA LEU A 323 -6.90 0.39 -14.90
C LEU A 323 -7.49 0.97 -16.19
N ALA A 324 -8.57 1.72 -16.11
CA ALA A 324 -9.17 2.43 -17.24
C ALA A 324 -8.43 3.72 -17.62
N GLN A 325 -7.56 4.27 -16.75
CA GLN A 325 -6.78 5.48 -17.05
C GLN A 325 -5.67 5.17 -18.07
N ARG A 326 -5.26 6.18 -18.84
CA ARG A 326 -4.16 6.05 -19.84
C ARG A 326 -2.82 6.48 -19.27
#